data_b55407d81598e475c3ce06b6fef73ff7
#
_entry.id   b55407d81598e475c3ce06b6fef73ff7
#
_cell.length_a   1.000
_cell.length_b   1.000
_cell.length_c   1.000
_cell.angle_alpha   90.00
_cell.angle_beta   90.00
_cell.angle_gamma   90.00
#
_symmetry.space_group_name_H-M   'P 1'
#
loop_
_entity.id
_entity.type
_entity.pdbx_description
1 polymer ?
#
loop_
_entity_poly.entity_id
_entity_poly.type
_entity_poly.pdbx_seq_one_letter_code
_entity_poly.pdbx_strand_id
1 'polypeptide(L)'
;MTEQIYFEGSKNYFTYYANSTKQLPLVVIVPGGGYDHTSKREAKNVADFFMPLGFHAVVINYREELNEYPDPQKELAFVIDYFRNNEKKYNLNGKILNIGFSAGSHLVLSQAIYHNEYGNNSLPDGLILCYPVISSDKLFSHSGSFKYLLGNKISDELLDKLSLEKHVTDELPDVFMWHTFTDESVNILNSIKLLEQFKLHNINTEYHVFPKGSHGMSLADDSMTVGGKNLKDDYINHWTNYLKDWLKFKEWIK
;
A
#
# COMPACT_ATOMS: atom_id res chain seq x y z
N MET A 1 -0.39 -11.45 -20.04
CA MET A 1 1.08 -11.63 -19.97
C MET A 1 1.50 -11.34 -18.54
N THR A 2 2.39 -12.18 -17.98
CA THR A 2 2.97 -11.96 -16.64
C THR A 2 4.48 -11.85 -16.80
N GLU A 3 5.09 -10.85 -16.20
CA GLU A 3 6.54 -10.59 -16.26
C GLU A 3 7.05 -10.36 -14.83
N GLN A 4 8.12 -11.06 -14.44
CA GLN A 4 8.80 -10.87 -13.16
C GLN A 4 10.12 -10.15 -13.41
N ILE A 5 10.35 -9.06 -12.65
CA ILE A 5 11.51 -8.19 -12.81
C ILE A 5 12.18 -8.05 -11.43
N TYR A 6 13.46 -8.40 -11.37
CA TYR A 6 14.27 -8.27 -10.15
C TYR A 6 14.86 -6.87 -10.04
N PHE A 7 14.98 -6.38 -8.80
CA PHE A 7 15.78 -5.19 -8.54
C PHE A 7 17.27 -5.53 -8.70
N GLU A 8 18.03 -4.57 -9.18
CA GLU A 8 19.46 -4.77 -9.44
C GLU A 8 20.20 -5.14 -8.15
N GLY A 9 20.91 -6.27 -8.18
CA GLY A 9 21.69 -6.78 -7.05
C GLY A 9 20.87 -7.34 -5.89
N SER A 10 19.54 -7.51 -6.04
CA SER A 10 18.63 -7.97 -5.00
C SER A 10 17.89 -9.25 -5.42
N LYS A 11 17.43 -10.02 -4.42
CA LYS A 11 16.45 -11.09 -4.60
C LYS A 11 15.03 -10.59 -4.62
N ASN A 12 14.81 -9.34 -4.18
CA ASN A 12 13.52 -8.70 -4.24
C ASN A 12 13.14 -8.45 -5.71
N TYR A 13 11.86 -8.46 -5.99
CA TYR A 13 11.33 -8.33 -7.35
C TYR A 13 9.91 -7.77 -7.34
N PHE A 14 9.43 -7.39 -8.49
CA PHE A 14 8.01 -7.14 -8.71
C PHE A 14 7.48 -7.98 -9.87
N THR A 15 6.20 -8.29 -9.82
CA THR A 15 5.52 -9.05 -10.85
C THR A 15 4.47 -8.17 -11.52
N TYR A 16 4.61 -7.95 -12.82
CA TYR A 16 3.64 -7.23 -13.64
C TYR A 16 2.61 -8.21 -14.24
N TYR A 17 1.36 -7.85 -14.16
CA TYR A 17 0.21 -8.55 -14.73
C TYR A 17 -0.48 -7.66 -15.76
N ALA A 18 -0.31 -7.99 -17.06
CA ALA A 18 -1.00 -7.28 -18.13
C ALA A 18 -2.47 -7.72 -18.19
N ASN A 19 -3.38 -6.75 -18.16
CA ASN A 19 -4.80 -7.00 -18.29
C ASN A 19 -5.22 -7.11 -19.78
N SER A 20 -4.83 -6.12 -20.59
CA SER A 20 -5.22 -6.03 -22.00
C SER A 20 -4.19 -5.27 -22.83
N THR A 21 -4.44 -5.12 -24.12
CA THR A 21 -3.65 -4.25 -25.03
C THR A 21 -4.14 -2.79 -25.04
N LYS A 22 -5.22 -2.46 -24.29
CA LYS A 22 -5.71 -1.09 -24.14
C LYS A 22 -4.82 -0.31 -23.18
N GLN A 23 -4.80 1.00 -23.36
CA GLN A 23 -4.18 1.89 -22.38
C GLN A 23 -5.04 1.96 -21.12
N LEU A 24 -4.52 1.47 -20.00
CA LEU A 24 -5.19 1.39 -18.70
C LEU A 24 -4.32 2.00 -17.61
N PRO A 25 -4.92 2.41 -16.48
CA PRO A 25 -4.14 2.78 -15.30
C PRO A 25 -3.40 1.57 -14.72
N LEU A 26 -2.33 1.82 -13.99
CA LEU A 26 -1.58 0.82 -13.24
C LEU A 26 -1.97 0.88 -11.78
N VAL A 27 -2.21 -0.28 -11.15
CA VAL A 27 -2.21 -0.40 -9.69
C VAL A 27 -0.93 -1.08 -9.22
N VAL A 28 -0.22 -0.44 -8.29
CA VAL A 28 0.96 -1.00 -7.62
C VAL A 28 0.52 -1.49 -6.24
N ILE A 29 0.62 -2.79 -6.03
CA ILE A 29 0.15 -3.50 -4.84
C ILE A 29 1.35 -3.77 -3.95
N VAL A 30 1.27 -3.28 -2.72
CA VAL A 30 2.30 -3.40 -1.69
C VAL A 30 1.73 -4.19 -0.51
N PRO A 31 1.97 -5.52 -0.47
CA PRO A 31 1.47 -6.37 0.61
C PRO A 31 2.05 -5.99 1.96
N GLY A 32 1.33 -6.33 3.04
CA GLY A 32 1.83 -6.24 4.41
C GLY A 32 2.81 -7.35 4.79
N GLY A 33 2.92 -7.61 6.08
CA GLY A 33 3.82 -8.61 6.66
C GLY A 33 4.84 -8.02 7.63
N GLY A 34 4.57 -6.81 8.19
CA GLY A 34 5.37 -6.20 9.25
C GLY A 34 6.81 -5.86 8.86
N TYR A 35 7.13 -5.75 7.58
CA TYR A 35 8.50 -5.71 7.05
C TYR A 35 9.34 -6.96 7.36
N ASP A 36 8.75 -8.01 7.89
CA ASP A 36 9.39 -9.30 8.13
C ASP A 36 9.30 -10.21 6.89
N HIS A 37 8.14 -10.20 6.26
CA HIS A 37 7.84 -10.99 5.05
C HIS A 37 6.86 -10.25 4.15
N THR A 38 6.57 -10.80 2.96
CA THR A 38 5.52 -10.32 2.06
C THR A 38 4.28 -11.20 2.17
N SER A 39 3.15 -10.60 2.56
CA SER A 39 1.87 -11.30 2.76
C SER A 39 1.27 -11.78 1.44
N LYS A 40 1.20 -13.11 1.25
CA LYS A 40 0.62 -13.70 0.03
C LYS A 40 -0.87 -13.39 -0.16
N ARG A 41 -1.62 -13.15 0.94
CA ARG A 41 -3.05 -12.81 0.92
C ARG A 41 -3.33 -11.46 0.29
N GLU A 42 -2.35 -10.58 0.33
CA GLU A 42 -2.43 -9.18 -0.09
C GLU A 42 -1.66 -8.95 -1.40
N ALA A 43 -1.39 -10.02 -2.13
CA ALA A 43 -0.58 -10.01 -3.34
C ALA A 43 -1.43 -10.26 -4.61
N LYS A 44 -1.30 -11.45 -5.21
CA LYS A 44 -1.97 -11.77 -6.48
C LYS A 44 -3.50 -11.69 -6.41
N ASN A 45 -4.13 -12.04 -5.29
CA ASN A 45 -5.58 -11.92 -5.12
C ASN A 45 -6.07 -10.49 -5.32
N VAL A 46 -5.28 -9.51 -4.86
CA VAL A 46 -5.58 -8.08 -5.04
C VAL A 46 -5.39 -7.68 -6.50
N ALA A 47 -4.37 -8.20 -7.19
CA ALA A 47 -4.23 -7.99 -8.63
C ALA A 47 -5.44 -8.54 -9.40
N ASP A 48 -5.89 -9.75 -9.05
CA ASP A 48 -7.05 -10.39 -9.65
C ASP A 48 -8.36 -9.60 -9.39
N PHE A 49 -8.44 -8.85 -8.29
CA PHE A 49 -9.55 -7.94 -8.01
C PHE A 49 -9.51 -6.67 -8.90
N PHE A 50 -8.35 -6.06 -9.11
CA PHE A 50 -8.25 -4.81 -9.88
C PHE A 50 -8.30 -5.03 -11.40
N MET A 51 -7.79 -6.14 -11.90
CA MET A 51 -7.74 -6.39 -13.35
C MET A 51 -9.13 -6.35 -14.01
N PRO A 52 -10.21 -6.98 -13.50
CA PRO A 52 -11.55 -6.85 -14.06
C PRO A 52 -12.11 -5.42 -13.98
N LEU A 53 -11.61 -4.56 -13.09
CA LEU A 53 -11.98 -3.16 -12.98
C LEU A 53 -11.31 -2.27 -14.05
N GLY A 54 -10.39 -2.83 -14.83
CA GLY A 54 -9.72 -2.11 -15.91
C GLY A 54 -8.34 -1.55 -15.55
N PHE A 55 -7.59 -2.22 -14.65
CA PHE A 55 -6.20 -1.88 -14.33
C PHE A 55 -5.23 -2.91 -14.90
N HIS A 56 -4.04 -2.49 -15.27
CA HIS A 56 -2.86 -3.32 -15.17
C HIS A 56 -2.43 -3.39 -13.71
N ALA A 57 -1.77 -4.47 -13.30
CA ALA A 57 -1.40 -4.62 -11.90
C ALA A 57 0.10 -4.96 -11.75
N VAL A 58 0.69 -4.48 -10.66
CA VAL A 58 2.02 -4.86 -10.20
C VAL A 58 1.94 -5.28 -8.76
N VAL A 59 2.59 -6.39 -8.39
CA VAL A 59 2.78 -6.81 -7.00
C VAL A 59 4.26 -6.73 -6.68
N ILE A 60 4.61 -6.01 -5.61
CA ILE A 60 6.00 -5.90 -5.15
C ILE A 60 6.28 -6.96 -4.09
N ASN A 61 7.36 -7.71 -4.31
CA ASN A 61 7.92 -8.68 -3.35
C ASN A 61 9.21 -8.08 -2.77
N TYR A 62 9.06 -7.20 -1.81
CA TYR A 62 10.14 -6.39 -1.24
C TYR A 62 10.83 -7.04 -0.02
N ARG A 63 10.52 -8.32 0.27
CA ARG A 63 11.05 -9.05 1.45
C ARG A 63 11.46 -10.49 1.13
N GLU A 64 11.89 -10.77 -0.10
CA GLU A 64 12.56 -12.04 -0.44
C GLU A 64 13.98 -12.10 0.13
N GLU A 65 14.55 -10.94 0.39
CA GLU A 65 15.72 -10.76 1.25
C GLU A 65 15.50 -9.59 2.20
N LEU A 66 16.18 -9.60 3.34
CA LEU A 66 16.10 -8.53 4.32
C LEU A 66 16.86 -7.31 3.80
N ASN A 67 16.13 -6.25 3.55
CA ASN A 67 16.66 -4.92 3.30
C ASN A 67 16.09 -3.96 4.36
N GLU A 68 16.88 -2.99 4.77
CA GLU A 68 16.52 -2.01 5.78
C GLU A 68 16.21 -0.66 5.12
N TYR A 69 15.53 0.20 5.88
CA TYR A 69 15.32 1.59 5.46
C TYR A 69 16.63 2.23 4.96
N PRO A 70 16.64 2.93 3.82
CA PRO A 70 15.47 3.30 2.99
C PRO A 70 15.27 2.39 1.76
N ASP A 71 15.82 1.19 1.71
CA ASP A 71 15.81 0.39 0.48
C ASP A 71 14.41 -0.05 0.03
N PRO A 72 13.46 -0.47 0.91
CA PRO A 72 12.10 -0.74 0.47
C PRO A 72 11.41 0.47 -0.20
N GLN A 73 11.66 1.69 0.30
CA GLN A 73 11.12 2.93 -0.26
C GLN A 73 11.71 3.24 -1.64
N LYS A 74 13.02 3.01 -1.80
CA LYS A 74 13.69 3.16 -3.09
C LYS A 74 13.21 2.13 -4.12
N GLU A 75 13.00 0.88 -3.72
CA GLU A 75 12.45 -0.16 -4.57
C GLU A 75 11.04 0.21 -5.07
N LEU A 76 10.16 0.72 -4.18
CA LEU A 76 8.83 1.18 -4.58
C LEU A 76 8.92 2.39 -5.51
N ALA A 77 9.76 3.38 -5.21
CA ALA A 77 9.98 4.54 -6.06
C ALA A 77 10.50 4.13 -7.45
N PHE A 78 11.44 3.18 -7.50
CA PHE A 78 11.95 2.62 -8.76
C PHE A 78 10.81 1.99 -9.59
N VAL A 79 9.89 1.25 -8.97
CA VAL A 79 8.76 0.64 -9.70
C VAL A 79 7.89 1.71 -10.36
N ILE A 80 7.56 2.78 -9.64
CA ILE A 80 6.75 3.87 -10.16
C ILE A 80 7.48 4.57 -11.32
N ASP A 81 8.74 4.97 -11.12
CA ASP A 81 9.58 5.59 -12.15
C ASP A 81 9.75 4.68 -13.37
N TYR A 82 9.96 3.38 -13.15
CA TYR A 82 10.10 2.41 -14.22
C TYR A 82 8.88 2.37 -15.13
N PHE A 83 7.68 2.30 -14.56
CA PHE A 83 6.45 2.26 -15.36
C PHE A 83 6.11 3.61 -16.00
N ARG A 84 6.38 4.73 -15.34
CA ARG A 84 6.24 6.07 -15.94
C ARG A 84 7.16 6.25 -17.15
N ASN A 85 8.40 5.77 -17.08
CA ASN A 85 9.35 5.83 -18.19
C ASN A 85 9.06 4.81 -19.30
N ASN A 86 8.20 3.82 -19.07
CA ASN A 86 7.88 2.75 -20.01
C ASN A 86 6.38 2.64 -20.35
N GLU A 87 5.61 3.72 -20.21
CA GLU A 87 4.15 3.74 -20.43
C GLU A 87 3.72 3.10 -21.75
N LYS A 88 4.40 3.42 -22.85
CA LYS A 88 4.10 2.89 -24.18
C LYS A 88 4.32 1.37 -24.26
N LYS A 89 5.40 0.86 -23.63
CA LYS A 89 5.74 -0.57 -23.62
C LYS A 89 4.65 -1.37 -22.91
N TYR A 90 4.10 -0.83 -21.83
CA TYR A 90 3.13 -1.51 -20.97
C TYR A 90 1.66 -1.10 -21.22
N ASN A 91 1.40 -0.29 -22.25
CA ASN A 91 0.08 0.24 -22.56
C ASN A 91 -0.58 0.96 -21.37
N LEU A 92 0.16 1.82 -20.69
CA LEU A 92 -0.35 2.61 -19.58
C LEU A 92 -0.94 3.94 -20.07
N ASN A 93 -1.93 4.46 -19.31
CA ASN A 93 -2.55 5.75 -19.59
C ASN A 93 -1.93 6.91 -18.77
N GLY A 94 -0.80 6.67 -18.11
CA GLY A 94 -0.07 7.61 -17.27
C GLY A 94 -0.52 7.67 -15.82
N LYS A 95 -1.66 7.07 -15.45
CA LYS A 95 -2.15 7.07 -14.06
C LYS A 95 -1.64 5.86 -13.27
N ILE A 96 -1.06 6.09 -12.09
CA ILE A 96 -0.55 5.06 -11.17
C ILE A 96 -1.21 5.20 -9.80
N LEU A 97 -1.88 4.14 -9.35
CA LEU A 97 -2.54 4.03 -8.06
C LEU A 97 -1.74 3.08 -7.17
N ASN A 98 -1.32 3.53 -5.99
CA ASN A 98 -0.67 2.63 -5.04
C ASN A 98 -1.66 2.14 -3.98
N ILE A 99 -1.67 0.84 -3.73
CA ILE A 99 -2.41 0.22 -2.63
C ILE A 99 -1.46 -0.49 -1.69
N GLY A 100 -1.54 -0.18 -0.40
CA GLY A 100 -0.77 -0.82 0.65
C GLY A 100 -1.66 -1.47 1.71
N PHE A 101 -1.13 -2.52 2.34
CA PHE A 101 -1.79 -3.24 3.41
C PHE A 101 -0.89 -3.27 4.65
N SER A 102 -1.39 -2.88 5.83
CA SER A 102 -0.62 -2.94 7.07
C SER A 102 0.73 -2.20 6.96
N ALA A 103 1.85 -2.90 7.13
CA ALA A 103 3.20 -2.36 6.89
C ALA A 103 3.42 -1.94 5.43
N GLY A 104 2.74 -2.55 4.45
CA GLY A 104 2.74 -2.11 3.06
C GLY A 104 2.09 -0.73 2.88
N SER A 105 1.07 -0.39 3.67
CA SER A 105 0.53 0.97 3.71
C SER A 105 1.53 1.98 4.24
N HIS A 106 2.32 1.60 5.25
CA HIS A 106 3.43 2.43 5.73
C HIS A 106 4.47 2.66 4.62
N LEU A 107 4.82 1.61 3.88
CA LEU A 107 5.76 1.72 2.76
C LEU A 107 5.21 2.64 1.66
N VAL A 108 3.96 2.47 1.26
CA VAL A 108 3.29 3.32 0.25
C VAL A 108 3.27 4.79 0.67
N LEU A 109 2.86 5.06 1.91
CA LEU A 109 2.75 6.43 2.39
C LEU A 109 4.13 7.07 2.64
N SER A 110 5.09 6.34 3.22
CA SER A 110 6.45 6.86 3.44
C SER A 110 7.15 7.18 2.12
N GLN A 111 6.98 6.34 1.10
CA GLN A 111 7.52 6.61 -0.22
C GLN A 111 6.87 7.86 -0.85
N ALA A 112 5.55 8.01 -0.72
CA ALA A 112 4.84 9.18 -1.26
C ALA A 112 5.22 10.49 -0.55
N ILE A 113 5.34 10.49 0.79
CA ILE A 113 5.77 11.67 1.57
C ILE A 113 7.19 12.11 1.17
N TYR A 114 8.10 11.15 1.03
CA TYR A 114 9.52 11.41 0.74
C TYR A 114 9.88 11.11 -0.72
N HIS A 115 8.92 11.21 -1.64
CA HIS A 115 9.13 10.83 -3.05
C HIS A 115 10.33 11.55 -3.70
N ASN A 116 10.59 12.81 -3.35
CA ASN A 116 11.74 13.58 -3.83
C ASN A 116 13.10 13.05 -3.35
N GLU A 117 13.13 12.25 -2.27
CA GLU A 117 14.35 11.63 -1.77
C GLU A 117 14.67 10.31 -2.51
N TYR A 118 13.66 9.66 -3.11
CA TYR A 118 13.80 8.28 -3.63
C TYR A 118 13.70 8.17 -5.13
N GLY A 119 13.09 9.15 -5.83
CA GLY A 119 12.91 9.12 -7.28
C GLY A 119 12.49 10.46 -7.85
N ASN A 120 12.71 10.67 -9.14
CA ASN A 120 12.43 11.96 -9.79
C ASN A 120 10.95 12.13 -10.20
N ASN A 121 10.21 11.00 -10.38
CA ASN A 121 8.82 11.00 -10.82
C ASN A 121 8.04 9.87 -10.15
N SER A 122 8.32 9.65 -8.86
CA SER A 122 7.83 8.51 -8.11
C SER A 122 6.59 8.79 -7.26
N LEU A 123 6.02 10.00 -7.29
CA LEU A 123 4.75 10.29 -6.64
C LEU A 123 3.60 9.59 -7.40
N PRO A 124 2.80 8.71 -6.74
CA PRO A 124 1.62 8.12 -7.37
C PRO A 124 0.48 9.14 -7.52
N ASP A 125 -0.51 8.83 -8.37
CA ASP A 125 -1.66 9.71 -8.60
C ASP A 125 -2.83 9.46 -7.63
N GLY A 126 -2.74 8.42 -6.79
CA GLY A 126 -3.71 8.10 -5.75
C GLY A 126 -3.17 7.04 -4.79
N LEU A 127 -3.72 7.04 -3.57
CA LEU A 127 -3.31 6.14 -2.50
C LEU A 127 -4.50 5.36 -1.93
N ILE A 128 -4.31 4.07 -1.70
CA ILE A 128 -5.24 3.23 -0.94
C ILE A 128 -4.48 2.65 0.25
N LEU A 129 -4.94 2.93 1.46
CA LEU A 129 -4.30 2.53 2.71
C LEU A 129 -5.23 1.59 3.50
N CYS A 130 -4.88 0.31 3.56
CA CYS A 130 -5.67 -0.71 4.23
C CYS A 130 -5.09 -1.01 5.61
N TYR A 131 -5.85 -0.75 6.69
CA TYR A 131 -5.43 -0.95 8.10
C TYR A 131 -3.96 -0.59 8.36
N PRO A 132 -3.57 0.67 8.07
CA PRO A 132 -2.18 1.05 7.93
C PRO A 132 -1.41 1.09 9.24
N VAL A 133 -0.17 0.62 9.23
CA VAL A 133 0.86 1.02 10.20
C VAL A 133 1.27 2.45 9.85
N ILE A 134 1.34 3.35 10.83
CA ILE A 134 1.65 4.79 10.60
C ILE A 134 2.66 5.33 11.61
N SER A 135 2.41 5.12 12.90
CA SER A 135 3.10 5.82 13.97
C SER A 135 4.06 4.93 14.75
N SER A 136 5.18 5.50 15.16
CA SER A 136 6.11 4.91 16.13
C SER A 136 5.76 5.24 17.58
N ASP A 137 4.65 5.96 17.86
CA ASP A 137 4.22 6.27 19.23
C ASP A 137 3.99 4.99 20.03
N LYS A 138 4.67 4.86 21.15
CA LYS A 138 4.67 3.66 22.01
C LYS A 138 3.29 3.23 22.49
N LEU A 139 2.30 4.15 22.50
CA LEU A 139 0.93 3.86 22.95
C LEU A 139 0.13 3.04 21.94
N PHE A 140 0.44 3.15 20.64
CA PHE A 140 -0.32 2.50 19.58
C PHE A 140 0.52 2.04 18.37
N SER A 141 1.84 2.09 18.49
CA SER A 141 2.78 1.63 17.46
C SER A 141 2.69 0.12 17.24
N HIS A 142 2.83 -0.31 15.99
CA HIS A 142 3.20 -1.67 15.66
C HIS A 142 4.73 -1.79 15.66
N SER A 143 5.34 -1.89 16.85
CA SER A 143 6.80 -1.84 17.07
C SER A 143 7.58 -2.88 16.26
N GLY A 144 6.97 -4.04 15.97
CA GLY A 144 7.56 -5.09 15.12
C GLY A 144 7.91 -4.58 13.72
N SER A 145 7.03 -3.79 13.08
CA SER A 145 7.29 -3.21 11.78
C SER A 145 8.51 -2.30 11.77
N PHE A 146 8.63 -1.42 12.76
CA PHE A 146 9.78 -0.52 12.85
C PHE A 146 11.08 -1.27 13.14
N LYS A 147 11.01 -2.32 13.98
CA LYS A 147 12.17 -3.18 14.27
C LYS A 147 12.69 -3.86 12.99
N TYR A 148 11.81 -4.44 12.17
CA TYR A 148 12.24 -5.11 10.94
C TYR A 148 12.64 -4.13 9.84
N LEU A 149 12.01 -2.95 9.77
CA LEU A 149 12.37 -1.92 8.79
C LEU A 149 13.71 -1.27 9.09
N LEU A 150 13.99 -0.99 10.37
CA LEU A 150 15.17 -0.25 10.77
C LEU A 150 16.35 -1.15 11.17
N GLY A 151 16.10 -2.41 11.56
CA GLY A 151 17.14 -3.33 11.97
C GLY A 151 18.03 -2.73 13.07
N ASN A 152 19.34 -2.74 12.82
CA ASN A 152 20.33 -2.16 13.73
C ASN A 152 20.44 -0.61 13.65
N LYS A 153 19.74 0.02 12.70
CA LYS A 153 19.75 1.49 12.52
C LYS A 153 18.69 2.20 13.36
N ILE A 154 17.93 1.47 14.18
CA ILE A 154 16.84 2.05 14.98
C ILE A 154 17.37 3.19 15.86
N SER A 155 16.78 4.37 15.72
CA SER A 155 17.09 5.59 16.47
C SER A 155 15.83 6.43 16.64
N ASP A 156 15.83 7.33 17.65
CA ASP A 156 14.68 8.22 17.87
C ASP A 156 14.43 9.13 16.65
N GLU A 157 15.48 9.55 15.95
CA GLU A 157 15.39 10.35 14.72
C GLU A 157 14.69 9.58 13.60
N LEU A 158 15.06 8.32 13.34
CA LEU A 158 14.42 7.50 12.32
C LEU A 158 13.00 7.07 12.72
N LEU A 159 12.75 6.82 14.00
CA LEU A 159 11.40 6.57 14.50
C LEU A 159 10.52 7.80 14.34
N ASP A 160 11.02 9.00 14.57
CA ASP A 160 10.29 10.25 14.33
C ASP A 160 10.04 10.44 12.84
N LYS A 161 11.07 10.35 11.99
CA LYS A 161 10.95 10.46 10.53
C LYS A 161 9.93 9.49 9.94
N LEU A 162 9.81 8.29 10.50
CA LEU A 162 8.91 7.24 10.04
C LEU A 162 7.58 7.18 10.82
N SER A 163 7.32 8.13 11.72
CA SER A 163 5.99 8.43 12.26
C SER A 163 5.26 9.35 11.28
N LEU A 164 4.63 8.72 10.27
CA LEU A 164 4.21 9.40 9.04
C LEU A 164 3.13 10.44 9.25
N GLU A 165 2.34 10.32 10.31
CA GLU A 165 1.36 11.33 10.70
C GLU A 165 2.00 12.70 11.00
N LYS A 166 3.28 12.75 11.31
CA LYS A 166 4.01 14.00 11.59
C LYS A 166 4.55 14.68 10.34
N HIS A 167 4.57 13.98 9.22
CA HIS A 167 5.29 14.39 7.99
C HIS A 167 4.38 14.47 6.76
N VAL A 168 3.06 14.49 6.95
CA VAL A 168 2.10 14.71 5.86
C VAL A 168 2.39 16.04 5.16
N THR A 169 2.37 16.03 3.82
CA THR A 169 2.57 17.22 2.98
C THR A 169 1.35 17.49 2.12
N ASP A 170 1.17 18.72 1.68
CA ASP A 170 0.06 19.13 0.79
C ASP A 170 0.20 18.56 -0.64
N GLU A 171 1.34 17.91 -0.95
CA GLU A 171 1.61 17.31 -2.27
C GLU A 171 1.00 15.90 -2.42
N LEU A 172 0.55 15.28 -1.32
CA LEU A 172 -0.03 13.95 -1.37
C LEU A 172 -1.31 13.93 -2.22
N PRO A 173 -1.51 12.87 -3.02
CA PRO A 173 -2.72 12.72 -3.82
C PRO A 173 -3.92 12.33 -2.95
N ASP A 174 -5.09 12.21 -3.60
CA ASP A 174 -6.32 11.71 -2.98
C ASP A 174 -6.12 10.32 -2.35
N VAL A 175 -6.75 10.09 -1.21
CA VAL A 175 -6.60 8.87 -0.40
C VAL A 175 -7.93 8.16 -0.19
N PHE A 176 -7.95 6.85 -0.40
CA PHE A 176 -8.96 5.95 0.16
C PHE A 176 -8.36 5.16 1.30
N MET A 177 -9.02 5.09 2.45
CA MET A 177 -8.51 4.38 3.63
C MET A 177 -9.62 3.57 4.31
N TRP A 178 -9.25 2.43 4.93
CA TRP A 178 -10.16 1.69 5.79
C TRP A 178 -9.44 0.95 6.90
N HIS A 179 -10.16 0.68 8.00
CA HIS A 179 -9.64 -0.05 9.16
C HIS A 179 -10.79 -0.73 9.92
N THR A 180 -10.48 -1.73 10.74
CA THR A 180 -11.43 -2.29 11.71
C THR A 180 -11.17 -1.73 13.09
N PHE A 181 -12.24 -1.39 13.83
CA PHE A 181 -12.13 -0.75 15.15
C PHE A 181 -11.50 -1.68 16.20
N THR A 182 -11.70 -2.99 16.05
CA THR A 182 -11.18 -4.02 16.97
C THR A 182 -9.89 -4.68 16.50
N ASP A 183 -9.13 -4.03 15.64
CA ASP A 183 -7.83 -4.52 15.22
C ASP A 183 -6.86 -4.57 16.42
N GLU A 184 -6.45 -5.78 16.80
CA GLU A 184 -5.58 -6.02 17.96
C GLU A 184 -4.09 -5.98 17.60
N SER A 185 -3.73 -6.01 16.31
CA SER A 185 -2.35 -5.97 15.84
C SER A 185 -1.89 -4.56 15.51
N VAL A 186 -2.69 -3.82 14.75
CA VAL A 186 -2.43 -2.42 14.41
C VAL A 186 -3.57 -1.58 14.97
N ASN A 187 -3.29 -0.85 16.02
CA ASN A 187 -4.30 -0.03 16.67
C ASN A 187 -4.88 1.02 15.70
N ILE A 188 -6.21 1.14 15.65
CA ILE A 188 -6.94 2.08 14.77
C ILE A 188 -6.50 3.54 14.95
N LEU A 189 -5.90 3.91 16.10
CA LEU A 189 -5.33 5.24 16.30
C LEU A 189 -4.29 5.62 15.25
N ASN A 190 -3.61 4.65 14.62
CA ASN A 190 -2.76 4.92 13.47
C ASN A 190 -3.54 5.64 12.35
N SER A 191 -4.68 5.09 11.94
CA SER A 191 -5.52 5.69 10.89
C SER A 191 -6.19 6.99 11.34
N ILE A 192 -6.64 7.06 12.59
CA ILE A 192 -7.32 8.26 13.12
C ILE A 192 -6.37 9.45 13.16
N LYS A 193 -5.13 9.25 13.66
CA LYS A 193 -4.11 10.29 13.69
C LYS A 193 -3.69 10.74 12.30
N LEU A 194 -3.57 9.80 11.37
CA LEU A 194 -3.28 10.13 9.99
C LEU A 194 -4.41 10.93 9.33
N LEU A 195 -5.68 10.55 9.55
CA LEU A 195 -6.84 11.27 9.01
C LEU A 195 -6.91 12.71 9.52
N GLU A 196 -6.58 12.94 10.81
CA GLU A 196 -6.47 14.28 11.38
C GLU A 196 -5.47 15.14 10.56
N GLN A 197 -4.29 14.59 10.26
CA GLN A 197 -3.28 15.30 9.48
C GLN A 197 -3.69 15.49 8.01
N PHE A 198 -4.30 14.49 7.38
CA PHE A 198 -4.85 14.65 6.04
C PHE A 198 -5.86 15.81 5.98
N LYS A 199 -6.70 15.95 7.00
CA LYS A 199 -7.64 17.07 7.07
C LYS A 199 -6.92 18.43 7.20
N LEU A 200 -5.88 18.52 8.03
CA LEU A 200 -5.10 19.75 8.21
C LEU A 200 -4.36 20.17 6.94
N HIS A 201 -3.91 19.22 6.15
CA HIS A 201 -3.21 19.42 4.87
C HIS A 201 -4.14 19.44 3.65
N ASN A 202 -5.46 19.45 3.84
CA ASN A 202 -6.49 19.43 2.79
C ASN A 202 -6.38 18.25 1.81
N ILE A 203 -5.81 17.12 2.24
CA ILE A 203 -5.78 15.89 1.44
C ILE A 203 -7.19 15.30 1.39
N ASN A 204 -7.73 15.16 0.19
CA ASN A 204 -9.07 14.63 -0.01
C ASN A 204 -9.07 13.13 0.32
N THR A 205 -9.78 12.76 1.38
CA THR A 205 -9.72 11.42 1.96
C THR A 205 -11.11 10.84 2.17
N GLU A 206 -11.33 9.63 1.66
CA GLU A 206 -12.46 8.79 2.03
C GLU A 206 -12.00 7.74 3.04
N TYR A 207 -12.63 7.67 4.22
CA TYR A 207 -12.25 6.75 5.29
C TYR A 207 -13.41 5.94 5.82
N HIS A 208 -13.27 4.61 5.85
CA HIS A 208 -14.26 3.67 6.36
C HIS A 208 -13.74 2.93 7.58
N VAL A 209 -14.55 2.90 8.64
CA VAL A 209 -14.28 2.15 9.88
C VAL A 209 -15.33 1.06 10.05
N PHE A 210 -14.87 -0.19 10.10
CA PHE A 210 -15.73 -1.32 10.42
C PHE A 210 -15.69 -1.62 11.93
N PRO A 211 -16.83 -1.88 12.58
CA PRO A 211 -16.88 -1.99 14.04
C PRO A 211 -16.15 -3.19 14.61
N LYS A 212 -15.97 -4.26 13.80
CA LYS A 212 -15.30 -5.50 14.19
C LYS A 212 -14.48 -6.05 13.02
N GLY A 213 -13.42 -6.76 13.33
CA GLY A 213 -12.58 -7.49 12.41
C GLY A 213 -11.17 -7.65 12.94
N SER A 214 -10.52 -8.76 12.57
CA SER A 214 -9.10 -8.99 12.87
C SER A 214 -8.20 -8.18 11.93
N HIS A 215 -6.93 -8.11 12.27
CA HIS A 215 -5.92 -7.53 11.36
C HIS A 215 -5.73 -8.37 10.09
N GLY A 216 -5.37 -7.71 8.99
CA GLY A 216 -4.95 -8.41 7.78
C GLY A 216 -6.09 -9.08 7.00
N MET A 217 -7.28 -8.50 7.00
CA MET A 217 -8.48 -9.05 6.32
C MET A 217 -8.38 -8.99 4.79
N SER A 218 -7.42 -8.26 4.20
CA SER A 218 -7.27 -8.16 2.73
C SER A 218 -8.60 -7.84 2.03
N LEU A 219 -9.00 -8.63 1.03
CA LEU A 219 -10.29 -8.49 0.36
C LEU A 219 -11.48 -8.98 1.21
N ALA A 220 -11.25 -9.69 2.30
CA ALA A 220 -12.27 -10.32 3.16
C ALA A 220 -13.25 -11.24 2.40
N ASP A 221 -12.83 -11.79 1.26
CA ASP A 221 -13.60 -12.68 0.39
C ASP A 221 -13.16 -14.15 0.54
N ASP A 222 -13.60 -15.01 -0.39
CA ASP A 222 -13.28 -16.44 -0.39
C ASP A 222 -11.78 -16.75 -0.57
N SER A 223 -10.97 -15.78 -1.01
CA SER A 223 -9.50 -15.92 -1.09
C SER A 223 -8.82 -15.85 0.28
N MET A 224 -9.54 -15.42 1.33
CA MET A 224 -9.06 -15.27 2.69
C MET A 224 -9.01 -16.60 3.45
N THR A 225 -7.97 -17.38 3.19
CA THR A 225 -7.70 -18.63 3.93
C THR A 225 -6.38 -18.56 4.69
N VAL A 226 -6.42 -18.74 6.01
CA VAL A 226 -5.24 -18.75 6.88
C VAL A 226 -5.24 -20.01 7.74
N GLY A 227 -4.17 -20.80 7.66
CA GLY A 227 -4.07 -22.03 8.42
C GLY A 227 -5.23 -23.03 8.17
N GLY A 228 -5.77 -23.04 6.94
CA GLY A 228 -6.91 -23.87 6.55
C GLY A 228 -8.29 -23.36 7.02
N LYS A 229 -8.36 -22.19 7.69
CA LYS A 229 -9.62 -21.53 8.06
C LYS A 229 -9.94 -20.45 7.04
N ASN A 230 -11.16 -20.48 6.51
CA ASN A 230 -11.68 -19.35 5.72
C ASN A 230 -12.05 -18.21 6.69
N LEU A 231 -11.45 -17.03 6.46
CA LEU A 231 -11.68 -15.81 7.23
C LEU A 231 -12.53 -14.81 6.45
N LYS A 232 -13.31 -15.26 5.48
CA LYS A 232 -14.27 -14.45 4.75
C LYS A 232 -15.20 -13.71 5.72
N ASP A 233 -15.43 -12.45 5.44
CA ASP A 233 -16.39 -11.62 6.17
C ASP A 233 -17.12 -10.71 5.16
N ASP A 234 -18.37 -11.06 4.84
CA ASP A 234 -19.15 -10.35 3.84
C ASP A 234 -19.44 -8.89 4.23
N TYR A 235 -19.48 -8.58 5.54
CA TYR A 235 -19.69 -7.20 6.01
C TYR A 235 -18.41 -6.36 5.81
N ILE A 236 -17.24 -6.88 6.15
CA ILE A 236 -15.98 -6.18 5.91
C ILE A 236 -15.69 -6.09 4.40
N ASN A 237 -16.01 -7.12 3.62
CA ASN A 237 -15.82 -7.12 2.17
C ASN A 237 -16.49 -5.92 1.49
N HIS A 238 -17.51 -5.28 2.08
CA HIS A 238 -18.12 -4.08 1.55
C HIS A 238 -17.13 -2.94 1.29
N TRP A 239 -15.96 -2.92 1.95
CA TRP A 239 -14.93 -1.93 1.63
C TRP A 239 -14.54 -1.96 0.14
N THR A 240 -14.59 -3.12 -0.50
CA THR A 240 -14.29 -3.26 -1.93
C THR A 240 -15.34 -2.60 -2.82
N ASN A 241 -16.61 -2.53 -2.37
CA ASN A 241 -17.68 -1.81 -3.08
C ASN A 241 -17.53 -0.30 -2.90
N TYR A 242 -17.23 0.18 -1.69
CA TYR A 242 -16.91 1.59 -1.44
C TYR A 242 -15.70 2.03 -2.26
N LEU A 243 -14.66 1.19 -2.33
CA LEU A 243 -13.51 1.46 -3.19
C LEU A 243 -13.89 1.58 -4.67
N LYS A 244 -14.74 0.68 -5.20
CA LYS A 244 -15.23 0.77 -6.59
C LYS A 244 -15.97 2.08 -6.84
N ASP A 245 -16.79 2.53 -5.90
CA ASP A 245 -17.53 3.78 -6.01
C ASP A 245 -16.59 4.98 -5.93
N TRP A 246 -15.58 4.96 -5.05
CA TRP A 246 -14.51 5.96 -5.00
C TRP A 246 -13.70 6.01 -6.31
N LEU A 247 -13.33 4.85 -6.87
CA LEU A 247 -12.61 4.76 -8.15
C LEU A 247 -13.42 5.37 -9.30
N LYS A 248 -14.76 5.17 -9.35
CA LYS A 248 -15.64 5.83 -10.31
C LYS A 248 -15.71 7.33 -10.07
N PHE A 249 -15.94 7.75 -8.84
CA PHE A 249 -16.02 9.16 -8.46
C PHE A 249 -14.74 9.94 -8.83
N LYS A 250 -13.57 9.29 -8.71
CA LYS A 250 -12.26 9.85 -9.07
C LYS A 250 -11.86 9.57 -10.54
N GLU A 251 -12.75 9.07 -11.35
CA GLU A 251 -12.53 8.80 -12.78
C GLU A 251 -11.34 7.89 -13.07
N TRP A 252 -11.06 6.94 -12.17
CA TRP A 252 -10.12 5.85 -12.42
C TRP A 252 -10.69 4.76 -13.31
N ILE A 253 -11.97 4.50 -13.15
CA ILE A 253 -12.77 3.50 -13.91
C ILE A 253 -14.09 4.13 -14.38
N LYS A 254 -14.70 3.48 -15.36
CA LYS A 254 -16.01 3.91 -15.92
C LYS A 254 -17.18 3.38 -15.12
#